data_229c5f3e482e0d76403b049273dffc86
#
_entry.id   229c5f3e482e0d76403b049273dffc86
#
_cell.length_a   1.000
_cell.length_b   1.000
_cell.length_c   1.000
_cell.angle_alpha   90.00
_cell.angle_beta   90.00
_cell.angle_gamma   90.00
#
_symmetry.space_group_name_H-M   'P 1'
#
loop_
_entity.id
_entity.type
_entity.pdbx_description
1 polymer ?
#
loop_
_entity_poly.entity_id
_entity_poly.type
_entity_poly.pdbx_seq_one_letter_code
_entity_poly.pdbx_strand_id
1 'polypeptide(L)'
;MEDVTDTSFREVVARLSDPRYLHILYTEFTSVDGMNHAIGKLRVGERLIVSESERNILKQKNIRLVAQIWGRKPELFHKIAAEITAEFDFDGLDINMGCPVKNVVKNGCCSALINEPELAKEIILATQEATHLPVSVKTRTGIKAHDTENWIAHIMETKPAAVILHGRTQKQQSDGLADWDEIAKGARVRNQINPDTLFLGNGDVLSVAQGEEL
;
A
#
# COMPACT_ATOMS: atom_id res chain seq x y z
N MET A 1 4.27 -0.17 -8.53
CA MET A 1 3.39 -0.15 -9.73
C MET A 1 3.72 -1.37 -10.55
N GLU A 2 2.71 -2.11 -10.99
CA GLU A 2 2.89 -3.31 -11.80
C GLU A 2 3.69 -3.00 -13.06
N ASP A 3 4.62 -3.88 -13.41
CA ASP A 3 5.53 -3.79 -14.56
C ASP A 3 6.44 -2.53 -14.58
N VAL A 4 6.63 -1.87 -13.43
CA VAL A 4 7.49 -0.67 -13.33
C VAL A 4 8.45 -0.74 -12.16
N THR A 5 7.97 -1.09 -10.95
CA THR A 5 8.77 -1.00 -9.73
C THR A 5 9.42 -2.33 -9.35
N ASP A 6 10.08 -2.95 -10.33
CA ASP A 6 10.90 -4.15 -10.13
C ASP A 6 12.17 -3.86 -9.30
N THR A 7 12.95 -4.90 -9.01
CA THR A 7 14.19 -4.78 -8.23
C THR A 7 15.17 -3.78 -8.87
N SER A 8 15.28 -3.76 -10.20
CA SER A 8 16.22 -2.86 -10.91
C SER A 8 15.80 -1.40 -10.80
N PHE A 9 14.51 -1.12 -10.97
CA PHE A 9 13.96 0.23 -10.82
C PHE A 9 14.14 0.73 -9.38
N ARG A 10 13.79 -0.09 -8.38
CA ARG A 10 13.92 0.28 -6.96
C ARG A 10 15.38 0.53 -6.58
N GLU A 11 16.30 -0.28 -7.09
CA GLU A 11 17.74 -0.08 -6.87
C GLU A 11 18.22 1.27 -7.42
N VAL A 12 17.84 1.61 -8.67
CA VAL A 12 18.19 2.91 -9.27
C VAL A 12 17.63 4.07 -8.44
N VAL A 13 16.35 3.99 -8.05
CA VAL A 13 15.73 5.00 -7.19
C VAL A 13 16.47 5.12 -5.86
N ALA A 14 16.79 4.00 -5.19
CA ALA A 14 17.53 4.01 -3.93
C ALA A 14 18.93 4.62 -4.08
N ARG A 15 19.64 4.34 -5.19
CA ARG A 15 20.99 4.91 -5.44
C ARG A 15 20.96 6.41 -5.66
N LEU A 16 20.00 6.91 -6.44
CA LEU A 16 19.92 8.31 -6.85
C LEU A 16 19.25 9.21 -5.81
N SER A 17 18.40 8.65 -4.94
CA SER A 17 17.66 9.45 -3.95
C SER A 17 18.53 9.84 -2.76
N ASP A 18 18.25 11.03 -2.23
CA ASP A 18 18.81 11.49 -0.96
C ASP A 18 18.11 10.73 0.21
N PRO A 19 18.89 10.10 1.12
CA PRO A 19 18.30 9.33 2.23
C PRO A 19 17.53 10.20 3.24
N ARG A 20 17.64 11.54 3.16
CA ARG A 20 16.80 12.45 3.96
C ARG A 20 15.34 12.47 3.52
N TYR A 21 15.07 12.08 2.27
CA TYR A 21 13.73 12.14 1.67
C TYR A 21 13.15 10.79 1.26
N LEU A 22 13.98 9.75 1.11
CA LEU A 22 13.52 8.42 0.77
C LEU A 22 13.72 7.47 1.95
N HIS A 23 12.61 7.08 2.60
CA HIS A 23 12.62 6.22 3.77
C HIS A 23 12.04 4.83 3.51
N ILE A 24 11.08 4.72 2.58
CA ILE A 24 10.34 3.50 2.31
C ILE A 24 10.17 3.31 0.80
N LEU A 25 10.43 2.09 0.32
CA LEU A 25 10.07 1.63 -1.02
C LEU A 25 9.07 0.47 -0.92
N TYR A 26 8.26 0.32 -1.95
CA TYR A 26 7.28 -0.75 -2.07
C TYR A 26 7.61 -1.63 -3.27
N THR A 27 7.38 -2.94 -3.14
CA THR A 27 7.43 -3.85 -4.29
C THR A 27 6.30 -3.54 -5.27
N GLU A 28 6.30 -4.18 -6.42
CA GLU A 28 5.11 -4.30 -7.24
C GLU A 28 4.02 -5.04 -6.46
N PHE A 29 2.74 -4.68 -6.70
CA PHE A 29 1.66 -5.31 -5.94
C PHE A 29 1.37 -6.73 -6.42
N THR A 30 1.46 -7.69 -5.49
CA THR A 30 1.38 -9.12 -5.74
C THR A 30 0.03 -9.68 -5.35
N SER A 31 -0.60 -10.48 -6.24
CA SER A 31 -1.91 -11.08 -5.99
C SER A 31 -1.82 -12.22 -4.98
N VAL A 32 -2.61 -12.17 -3.88
CA VAL A 32 -2.70 -13.29 -2.93
C VAL A 32 -3.34 -14.53 -3.57
N ASP A 33 -4.32 -14.36 -4.48
CA ASP A 33 -4.89 -15.47 -5.26
C ASP A 33 -3.84 -16.09 -6.19
N GLY A 34 -3.01 -15.24 -6.84
CA GLY A 34 -1.90 -15.69 -7.68
C GLY A 34 -0.85 -16.46 -6.90
N MET A 35 -0.46 -15.97 -5.72
CA MET A 35 0.47 -16.64 -4.82
C MET A 35 -0.06 -17.99 -4.32
N ASN A 36 -1.36 -18.08 -4.09
CA ASN A 36 -1.98 -19.35 -3.64
C ASN A 36 -2.10 -20.41 -4.76
N HIS A 37 -1.87 -20.05 -6.01
CA HIS A 37 -1.97 -20.97 -7.14
C HIS A 37 -0.58 -21.44 -7.60
N ALA A 38 -0.35 -22.75 -7.71
CA ALA A 38 0.97 -23.34 -7.98
C ALA A 38 1.69 -22.73 -9.21
N ILE A 39 0.97 -22.57 -10.34
CA ILE A 39 1.51 -21.95 -11.56
C ILE A 39 1.52 -20.41 -11.42
N GLY A 40 0.49 -19.84 -10.77
CA GLY A 40 0.40 -18.40 -10.54
C GLY A 40 1.55 -17.87 -9.70
N LYS A 41 1.95 -18.59 -8.66
CA LYS A 41 3.07 -18.24 -7.78
C LYS A 41 4.37 -18.00 -8.55
N LEU A 42 4.64 -18.79 -9.59
CA LEU A 42 5.85 -18.62 -10.42
C LEU A 42 5.88 -17.26 -11.14
N ARG A 43 4.71 -16.73 -11.54
CA ARG A 43 4.62 -15.45 -12.26
C ARG A 43 4.55 -14.25 -11.30
N VAL A 44 3.67 -14.33 -10.30
CA VAL A 44 3.47 -13.17 -9.40
C VAL A 44 4.55 -13.07 -8.34
N GLY A 45 5.23 -14.18 -8.00
CA GLY A 45 6.36 -14.20 -7.07
C GLY A 45 7.58 -13.44 -7.58
N GLU A 46 7.74 -13.30 -8.90
CA GLU A 46 8.81 -12.48 -9.50
C GLU A 46 8.75 -11.02 -9.01
N ARG A 47 7.56 -10.51 -8.65
CA ARG A 47 7.35 -9.17 -8.11
C ARG A 47 7.92 -8.98 -6.70
N LEU A 48 8.19 -10.07 -6.00
CA LEU A 48 8.79 -10.05 -4.66
C LEU A 48 10.33 -10.24 -4.69
N ILE A 49 10.92 -10.36 -5.88
CA ILE A 49 12.37 -10.49 -6.02
C ILE A 49 13.06 -9.20 -5.58
N VAL A 50 14.11 -9.39 -4.78
CA VAL A 50 15.01 -8.34 -4.33
C VAL A 50 16.43 -8.80 -4.62
N SER A 51 17.16 -8.10 -5.49
CA SER A 51 18.54 -8.43 -5.80
C SER A 51 19.44 -8.17 -4.58
N GLU A 52 20.58 -8.88 -4.51
CA GLU A 52 21.57 -8.63 -3.48
C GLU A 52 22.09 -7.19 -3.52
N SER A 53 22.26 -6.64 -4.71
CA SER A 53 22.69 -5.26 -4.92
C SER A 53 21.68 -4.25 -4.38
N GLU A 54 20.37 -4.49 -4.65
CA GLU A 54 19.29 -3.67 -4.05
C GLU A 54 19.32 -3.77 -2.52
N ARG A 55 19.38 -4.97 -1.94
CA ARG A 55 19.43 -5.13 -0.48
C ARG A 55 20.61 -4.38 0.15
N ASN A 56 21.76 -4.40 -0.47
CA ASN A 56 22.94 -3.72 0.03
C ASN A 56 22.74 -2.19 0.06
N ILE A 57 22.21 -1.59 -1.02
CA ILE A 57 21.97 -0.14 -1.04
C ILE A 57 20.86 0.30 -0.09
N LEU A 58 19.78 -0.52 0.06
CA LEU A 58 18.70 -0.25 1.02
C LEU A 58 19.24 -0.23 2.46
N LYS A 59 20.03 -1.23 2.84
CA LYS A 59 20.69 -1.28 4.17
C LYS A 59 21.64 -0.10 4.38
N GLN A 60 22.48 0.22 3.40
CA GLN A 60 23.44 1.34 3.47
C GLN A 60 22.74 2.68 3.71
N LYS A 61 21.59 2.89 3.08
CA LYS A 61 20.83 4.15 3.18
C LYS A 61 19.71 4.12 4.23
N ASN A 62 19.55 3.02 4.96
CA ASN A 62 18.46 2.81 5.93
C ASN A 62 17.07 3.01 5.31
N ILE A 63 16.88 2.52 4.08
CA ILE A 63 15.59 2.54 3.37
C ILE A 63 14.87 1.22 3.65
N ARG A 64 13.60 1.28 4.07
CA ARG A 64 12.75 0.12 4.31
C ARG A 64 12.12 -0.36 3.01
N LEU A 65 11.97 -1.68 2.88
CA LEU A 65 11.30 -2.30 1.74
C LEU A 65 10.06 -3.05 2.21
N VAL A 66 8.91 -2.66 1.70
CA VAL A 66 7.59 -3.18 2.07
C VAL A 66 7.01 -3.98 0.90
N ALA A 67 6.57 -5.21 1.16
CA ALA A 67 5.87 -6.01 0.16
C ALA A 67 4.41 -5.58 0.04
N GLN A 68 3.97 -5.19 -1.17
CA GLN A 68 2.59 -4.80 -1.40
C GLN A 68 1.78 -5.97 -1.97
N ILE A 69 0.67 -6.31 -1.32
CA ILE A 69 -0.23 -7.41 -1.70
C ILE A 69 -1.65 -6.92 -1.98
N TRP A 70 -2.39 -7.67 -2.79
CA TRP A 70 -3.78 -7.37 -3.12
C TRP A 70 -4.62 -8.61 -3.35
N GLY A 71 -5.92 -8.50 -3.12
CA GLY A 71 -6.90 -9.57 -3.29
C GLY A 71 -8.24 -9.19 -2.69
N ARG A 72 -9.04 -10.22 -2.34
CA ARG A 72 -10.37 -10.02 -1.75
C ARG A 72 -10.67 -10.96 -0.56
N LYS A 73 -9.93 -12.07 -0.41
CA LYS A 73 -10.26 -13.14 0.52
C LYS A 73 -9.38 -13.05 1.78
N PRO A 74 -9.95 -12.75 2.96
CA PRO A 74 -9.19 -12.62 4.21
C PRO A 74 -8.31 -13.84 4.50
N GLU A 75 -8.82 -15.06 4.27
CA GLU A 75 -8.08 -16.30 4.48
C GLU A 75 -6.82 -16.43 3.60
N LEU A 76 -6.85 -15.85 2.38
CA LEU A 76 -5.68 -15.83 1.51
C LEU A 76 -4.69 -14.76 1.95
N PHE A 77 -5.15 -13.61 2.43
CA PHE A 77 -4.28 -12.60 3.01
C PHE A 77 -3.55 -13.16 4.22
N HIS A 78 -4.24 -13.85 5.14
CA HIS A 78 -3.61 -14.50 6.28
C HIS A 78 -2.54 -15.49 5.84
N LYS A 79 -2.88 -16.42 4.94
CA LYS A 79 -1.95 -17.43 4.46
C LYS A 79 -0.70 -16.83 3.80
N ILE A 80 -0.90 -15.89 2.86
CA ILE A 80 0.19 -15.33 2.06
C ILE A 80 1.03 -14.34 2.87
N ALA A 81 0.43 -13.61 3.80
CA ALA A 81 1.20 -12.76 4.73
C ALA A 81 2.13 -13.60 5.61
N ALA A 82 1.68 -14.74 6.15
CA ALA A 82 2.53 -15.66 6.89
C ALA A 82 3.66 -16.22 6.01
N GLU A 83 3.35 -16.62 4.78
CA GLU A 83 4.33 -17.15 3.82
C GLU A 83 5.40 -16.10 3.47
N ILE A 84 4.98 -14.88 3.12
CA ILE A 84 5.91 -13.78 2.80
C ILE A 84 6.80 -13.47 4.02
N THR A 85 6.23 -13.43 5.22
CA THR A 85 6.98 -13.14 6.45
C THR A 85 8.03 -14.21 6.75
N ALA A 86 7.74 -15.47 6.43
CA ALA A 86 8.65 -16.59 6.68
C ALA A 86 9.74 -16.75 5.61
N GLU A 87 9.43 -16.46 4.36
CA GLU A 87 10.29 -16.75 3.21
C GLU A 87 11.12 -15.54 2.73
N PHE A 88 10.67 -14.30 3.04
CA PHE A 88 11.29 -13.08 2.52
C PHE A 88 11.70 -12.13 3.65
N ASP A 89 12.77 -11.37 3.41
CA ASP A 89 13.30 -10.36 4.33
C ASP A 89 12.75 -8.97 3.96
N PHE A 90 11.45 -8.72 4.23
CA PHE A 90 10.81 -7.42 4.11
C PHE A 90 10.66 -6.73 5.46
N ASP A 91 10.60 -5.40 5.44
CA ASP A 91 10.41 -4.57 6.63
C ASP A 91 8.93 -4.34 6.99
N GLY A 92 8.00 -4.76 6.14
CA GLY A 92 6.56 -4.62 6.34
C GLY A 92 5.73 -5.20 5.21
N LEU A 93 4.43 -5.25 5.42
CA LEU A 93 3.43 -5.59 4.41
C LEU A 93 2.52 -4.38 4.15
N ASP A 94 2.09 -4.19 2.91
CA ASP A 94 1.12 -3.18 2.53
C ASP A 94 -0.05 -3.80 1.76
N ILE A 95 -1.26 -3.37 2.08
CA ILE A 95 -2.47 -3.83 1.42
C ILE A 95 -2.91 -2.78 0.41
N ASN A 96 -2.94 -3.16 -0.88
CA ASN A 96 -3.43 -2.27 -1.92
C ASN A 96 -4.96 -2.23 -1.95
N MET A 97 -5.53 -1.15 -1.44
CA MET A 97 -6.96 -0.80 -1.49
C MET A 97 -7.21 0.45 -2.36
N GLY A 98 -6.30 0.75 -3.31
CA GLY A 98 -6.35 1.99 -4.08
C GLY A 98 -6.30 1.82 -5.60
N CYS A 99 -5.87 0.67 -6.15
CA CYS A 99 -5.79 0.46 -7.60
C CYS A 99 -7.17 0.57 -8.26
N PRO A 100 -7.35 1.47 -9.28
CA PRO A 100 -8.64 1.71 -9.92
C PRO A 100 -8.80 0.93 -11.23
N VAL A 101 -7.88 0.03 -11.57
CA VAL A 101 -7.89 -0.73 -12.84
C VAL A 101 -9.16 -1.55 -12.96
N LYS A 102 -9.89 -1.40 -14.09
CA LYS A 102 -11.23 -1.97 -14.30
C LYS A 102 -11.32 -3.46 -14.01
N ASN A 103 -10.34 -4.26 -14.47
CA ASN A 103 -10.36 -5.71 -14.26
C ASN A 103 -10.21 -6.09 -12.78
N VAL A 104 -9.40 -5.37 -12.02
CA VAL A 104 -9.19 -5.57 -10.59
C VAL A 104 -10.44 -5.18 -9.81
N VAL A 105 -11.00 -4.01 -10.12
CA VAL A 105 -12.23 -3.49 -9.50
C VAL A 105 -13.45 -4.37 -9.78
N LYS A 106 -13.59 -4.88 -11.02
CA LYS A 106 -14.68 -5.80 -11.40
C LYS A 106 -14.70 -7.08 -10.54
N ASN A 107 -13.54 -7.51 -10.07
CA ASN A 107 -13.39 -8.66 -9.19
C ASN A 107 -13.55 -8.30 -7.69
N GLY A 108 -13.96 -7.08 -7.36
CA GLY A 108 -14.17 -6.61 -5.99
C GLY A 108 -12.87 -6.39 -5.22
N CYS A 109 -11.73 -6.21 -5.91
CA CYS A 109 -10.43 -6.04 -5.28
C CYS A 109 -9.97 -4.57 -5.25
N CYS A 110 -8.94 -4.30 -4.49
CA CYS A 110 -8.29 -2.99 -4.37
C CYS A 110 -9.27 -1.87 -4.04
N SER A 111 -9.41 -0.83 -4.89
CA SER A 111 -10.28 0.31 -4.59
C SER A 111 -11.77 -0.06 -4.52
N ALA A 112 -12.20 -1.22 -5.01
CA ALA A 112 -13.58 -1.71 -4.82
C ALA A 112 -13.92 -1.98 -3.34
N LEU A 113 -12.93 -2.31 -2.53
CA LEU A 113 -13.08 -2.55 -1.08
C LEU A 113 -13.58 -1.33 -0.30
N ILE A 114 -13.46 -0.14 -0.86
CA ILE A 114 -14.05 1.08 -0.27
C ILE A 114 -15.57 0.97 -0.11
N ASN A 115 -16.25 0.22 -0.99
CA ASN A 115 -17.69 -0.06 -0.87
C ASN A 115 -18.01 -1.23 0.09
N GLU A 116 -17.00 -1.90 0.63
CA GLU A 116 -17.14 -3.08 1.49
C GLU A 116 -16.25 -2.91 2.74
N PRO A 117 -16.51 -1.88 3.57
CA PRO A 117 -15.62 -1.52 4.67
C PRO A 117 -15.43 -2.65 5.70
N GLU A 118 -16.45 -3.47 5.95
CA GLU A 118 -16.31 -4.60 6.87
C GLU A 118 -15.37 -5.67 6.30
N LEU A 119 -15.49 -6.00 5.00
CA LEU A 119 -14.55 -6.91 4.35
C LEU A 119 -13.11 -6.35 4.34
N ALA A 120 -12.97 -5.04 4.13
CA ALA A 120 -11.66 -4.40 4.21
C ALA A 120 -11.04 -4.54 5.62
N LYS A 121 -11.83 -4.38 6.68
CA LYS A 121 -11.39 -4.61 8.07
C LYS A 121 -10.97 -6.07 8.29
N GLU A 122 -11.78 -7.02 7.84
CA GLU A 122 -11.44 -8.45 7.92
C GLU A 122 -10.10 -8.76 7.24
N ILE A 123 -9.87 -8.21 6.05
CA ILE A 123 -8.61 -8.37 5.31
C ILE A 123 -7.42 -7.80 6.10
N ILE A 124 -7.57 -6.59 6.66
CA ILE A 124 -6.49 -5.95 7.42
C ILE A 124 -6.16 -6.78 8.67
N LEU A 125 -7.18 -7.16 9.44
CA LEU A 125 -7.03 -7.94 10.66
C LEU A 125 -6.41 -9.32 10.38
N ALA A 126 -6.88 -10.03 9.35
CA ALA A 126 -6.31 -11.31 8.94
C ALA A 126 -4.84 -11.19 8.53
N THR A 127 -4.46 -10.08 7.88
CA THR A 127 -3.05 -9.83 7.52
C THR A 127 -2.22 -9.57 8.78
N GLN A 128 -2.71 -8.74 9.70
CA GLN A 128 -2.01 -8.41 10.95
C GLN A 128 -1.81 -9.63 11.84
N GLU A 129 -2.80 -10.51 11.93
CA GLU A 129 -2.73 -11.76 12.71
C GLU A 129 -1.64 -12.72 12.20
N ALA A 130 -1.41 -12.71 10.90
CA ALA A 130 -0.49 -13.64 10.23
C ALA A 130 0.99 -13.22 10.26
N THR A 131 1.31 -12.01 10.72
CA THR A 131 2.68 -11.49 10.65
C THR A 131 3.06 -10.67 11.88
N HIS A 132 4.35 -10.69 12.23
CA HIS A 132 4.90 -9.76 13.21
C HIS A 132 5.37 -8.43 12.58
N LEU A 133 5.33 -8.34 11.25
CA LEU A 133 5.75 -7.14 10.52
C LEU A 133 4.68 -6.04 10.59
N PRO A 134 5.06 -4.77 10.52
CA PRO A 134 4.10 -3.67 10.38
C PRO A 134 3.22 -3.86 9.13
N VAL A 135 1.91 -3.66 9.27
CA VAL A 135 0.94 -3.71 8.16
C VAL A 135 0.43 -2.32 7.87
N SER A 136 0.55 -1.89 6.63
CA SER A 136 0.02 -0.62 6.11
C SER A 136 -1.09 -0.83 5.08
N VAL A 137 -1.83 0.24 4.81
CA VAL A 137 -2.91 0.25 3.80
C VAL A 137 -2.71 1.43 2.85
N LYS A 138 -2.66 1.16 1.55
CA LYS A 138 -2.66 2.20 0.52
C LYS A 138 -4.02 2.31 -0.15
N THR A 139 -4.67 3.46 -0.05
CA THR A 139 -6.06 3.64 -0.49
C THR A 139 -6.33 4.99 -1.18
N ARG A 140 -7.60 5.26 -1.49
CA ARG A 140 -8.15 6.47 -2.11
C ARG A 140 -9.25 7.07 -1.25
N THR A 141 -9.68 8.28 -1.61
CA THR A 141 -10.66 9.08 -0.84
C THR A 141 -12.11 8.61 -1.01
N GLY A 142 -12.40 7.72 -1.93
CA GLY A 142 -13.76 7.24 -2.20
C GLY A 142 -13.89 6.59 -3.59
N ILE A 143 -15.11 6.24 -4.00
CA ILE A 143 -15.41 5.61 -5.29
C ILE A 143 -15.80 6.63 -6.36
N LYS A 144 -17.04 7.11 -6.33
CA LYS A 144 -17.59 8.12 -7.28
C LYS A 144 -17.44 9.53 -6.75
N ALA A 145 -17.54 9.69 -5.45
CA ALA A 145 -17.34 10.89 -4.68
C ALA A 145 -16.40 10.60 -3.51
N HIS A 146 -15.89 11.64 -2.88
CA HIS A 146 -15.12 11.50 -1.65
C HIS A 146 -16.02 10.99 -0.52
N ASP A 147 -15.51 10.06 0.27
CA ASP A 147 -16.09 9.52 1.51
C ASP A 147 -14.99 9.32 2.54
N THR A 148 -14.06 10.24 2.54
CA THR A 148 -12.78 10.13 3.24
C THR A 148 -12.94 9.89 4.73
N GLU A 149 -13.84 10.66 5.39
CA GLU A 149 -13.97 10.59 6.85
C GLU A 149 -14.51 9.23 7.30
N ASN A 150 -15.59 8.74 6.67
CA ASN A 150 -16.14 7.42 6.99
C ASN A 150 -15.17 6.30 6.65
N TRP A 151 -14.59 6.34 5.46
CA TRP A 151 -13.67 5.31 4.99
C TRP A 151 -12.41 5.20 5.85
N ILE A 152 -11.78 6.32 6.16
CA ILE A 152 -10.58 6.33 7.00
C ILE A 152 -10.92 5.92 8.44
N ALA A 153 -12.09 6.32 8.97
CA ALA A 153 -12.53 5.87 10.29
C ALA A 153 -12.60 4.34 10.39
N HIS A 154 -13.17 3.67 9.39
CA HIS A 154 -13.22 2.20 9.35
C HIS A 154 -11.82 1.56 9.33
N ILE A 155 -10.91 2.11 8.52
CA ILE A 155 -9.52 1.60 8.49
C ILE A 155 -8.84 1.80 9.85
N MET A 156 -9.02 2.97 10.49
CA MET A 156 -8.38 3.30 11.77
C MET A 156 -8.81 2.39 12.93
N GLU A 157 -10.00 1.79 12.88
CA GLU A 157 -10.45 0.80 13.86
C GLU A 157 -9.53 -0.44 13.92
N THR A 158 -8.86 -0.78 12.82
CA THR A 158 -7.91 -1.89 12.76
C THR A 158 -6.50 -1.54 13.24
N LYS A 159 -6.24 -0.28 13.54
CA LYS A 159 -4.95 0.25 14.01
C LYS A 159 -3.75 -0.17 13.13
N PRO A 160 -3.78 0.08 11.82
CA PRO A 160 -2.66 -0.25 10.96
C PRO A 160 -1.42 0.58 11.32
N ALA A 161 -0.23 0.08 10.99
CA ALA A 161 1.02 0.82 11.22
C ALA A 161 1.08 2.12 10.42
N ALA A 162 0.53 2.11 9.18
CA ALA A 162 0.43 3.30 8.35
C ALA A 162 -0.79 3.25 7.43
N VAL A 163 -1.29 4.44 7.04
CA VAL A 163 -2.23 4.61 5.94
C VAL A 163 -1.65 5.60 4.95
N ILE A 164 -1.66 5.22 3.67
CA ILE A 164 -1.24 6.07 2.57
C ILE A 164 -2.48 6.43 1.75
N LEU A 165 -2.90 7.70 1.81
CA LEU A 165 -4.10 8.20 1.17
C LEU A 165 -3.78 8.96 -0.11
N HIS A 166 -4.26 8.46 -1.25
CA HIS A 166 -4.21 9.18 -2.51
C HIS A 166 -5.40 10.16 -2.61
N GLY A 167 -5.12 11.44 -2.82
CA GLY A 167 -6.12 12.53 -2.86
C GLY A 167 -7.09 12.49 -4.05
N ARG A 168 -7.38 11.32 -4.62
CA ARG A 168 -8.35 11.11 -5.71
C ARG A 168 -9.28 9.96 -5.41
N THR A 169 -10.51 10.03 -5.97
CA THR A 169 -11.46 8.92 -5.96
C THR A 169 -11.05 7.82 -6.96
N GLN A 170 -11.66 6.63 -6.85
CA GLN A 170 -11.52 5.56 -7.83
C GLN A 170 -11.91 6.03 -9.24
N LYS A 171 -13.06 6.75 -9.36
CA LYS A 171 -13.60 7.23 -10.65
C LYS A 171 -12.66 8.21 -11.36
N GLN A 172 -11.97 9.06 -10.62
CA GLN A 172 -10.99 9.99 -11.17
C GLN A 172 -9.76 9.27 -11.76
N GLN A 173 -9.38 8.10 -11.23
CA GLN A 173 -8.14 7.42 -11.62
C GLN A 173 -6.91 8.35 -11.47
N SER A 174 -6.47 8.97 -12.57
CA SER A 174 -5.42 9.99 -12.63
C SER A 174 -5.92 11.35 -13.15
N ASP A 175 -7.22 11.49 -13.42
CA ASP A 175 -7.79 12.71 -13.97
C ASP A 175 -7.99 13.78 -12.88
N GLY A 176 -7.84 15.05 -13.28
CA GLY A 176 -7.91 16.19 -12.38
C GLY A 176 -6.74 16.26 -11.40
N LEU A 177 -6.83 17.15 -10.42
CA LEU A 177 -5.83 17.29 -9.36
C LEU A 177 -6.17 16.40 -8.16
N ALA A 178 -5.15 15.98 -7.43
CA ALA A 178 -5.31 15.36 -6.12
C ALA A 178 -5.84 16.41 -5.13
N ASP A 179 -6.84 16.01 -4.36
CA ASP A 179 -7.47 16.87 -3.35
C ASP A 179 -6.74 16.70 -2.01
N TRP A 180 -5.90 17.68 -1.68
CA TRP A 180 -5.13 17.69 -0.44
C TRP A 180 -5.98 18.09 0.78
N ASP A 181 -7.11 18.77 0.59
CA ASP A 181 -8.07 19.03 1.67
C ASP A 181 -8.73 17.71 2.13
N GLU A 182 -9.00 16.80 1.20
CA GLU A 182 -9.47 15.45 1.54
C GLU A 182 -8.40 14.65 2.30
N ILE A 183 -7.12 14.77 1.91
CA ILE A 183 -6.02 14.16 2.68
C ILE A 183 -5.96 14.74 4.09
N ALA A 184 -6.11 16.05 4.25
CA ALA A 184 -6.15 16.70 5.55
C ALA A 184 -7.34 16.25 6.41
N LYS A 185 -8.53 15.97 5.81
CA LYS A 185 -9.67 15.36 6.53
C LYS A 185 -9.29 13.98 7.07
N GLY A 186 -8.68 13.12 6.23
CA GLY A 186 -8.22 11.81 6.66
C GLY A 186 -7.21 11.88 7.82
N ALA A 187 -6.28 12.83 7.77
CA ALA A 187 -5.33 13.07 8.86
C ALA A 187 -6.01 13.47 10.17
N ARG A 188 -7.07 14.31 10.10
CA ARG A 188 -7.88 14.66 11.28
C ARG A 188 -8.58 13.46 11.89
N VAL A 189 -9.20 12.60 11.07
CA VAL A 189 -9.84 11.35 11.53
C VAL A 189 -8.80 10.45 12.21
N ARG A 190 -7.63 10.27 11.62
CA ARG A 190 -6.52 9.51 12.22
C ARG A 190 -6.15 10.06 13.59
N ASN A 191 -5.99 11.38 13.72
CA ASN A 191 -5.63 12.01 14.99
C ASN A 191 -6.67 11.78 16.11
N GLN A 192 -7.94 11.63 15.75
CA GLN A 192 -9.03 11.40 16.70
C GLN A 192 -9.12 9.93 17.14
N ILE A 193 -8.89 8.97 16.23
CA ILE A 193 -9.14 7.55 16.48
C ILE A 193 -7.86 6.82 16.90
N ASN A 194 -6.77 6.98 16.16
CA ASN A 194 -5.50 6.32 16.45
C ASN A 194 -4.30 7.19 16.02
N PRO A 195 -3.84 8.11 16.88
CA PRO A 195 -2.75 9.03 16.55
C PRO A 195 -1.40 8.36 16.31
N ASP A 196 -1.23 7.11 16.75
CA ASP A 196 0.02 6.35 16.56
C ASP A 196 0.19 5.80 15.15
N THR A 197 -0.91 5.67 14.37
CA THR A 197 -0.83 5.27 12.96
C THR A 197 -0.13 6.36 12.16
N LEU A 198 0.90 6.01 11.40
CA LEU A 198 1.50 6.93 10.43
C LEU A 198 0.49 7.25 9.31
N PHE A 199 0.41 8.52 8.92
CA PHE A 199 -0.51 8.95 7.87
C PHE A 199 0.26 9.73 6.79
N LEU A 200 0.20 9.22 5.56
CA LEU A 200 0.92 9.79 4.42
C LEU A 200 -0.08 10.19 3.34
N GLY A 201 0.04 11.43 2.86
CA GLY A 201 -0.67 11.89 1.66
C GLY A 201 0.12 11.58 0.40
N ASN A 202 -0.57 11.35 -0.71
CA ASN A 202 0.07 11.32 -2.02
C ASN A 202 -0.86 11.80 -3.14
N GLY A 203 -0.24 12.23 -4.24
CA GLY A 203 -0.86 12.71 -5.46
C GLY A 203 -0.33 14.09 -5.85
N ASP A 204 0.18 14.22 -7.08
CA ASP A 204 0.67 15.46 -7.70
C ASP A 204 1.77 16.21 -6.94
N VAL A 205 2.57 15.51 -6.14
CA VAL A 205 3.79 16.09 -5.54
C VAL A 205 4.90 16.04 -6.60
N LEU A 206 5.25 17.19 -7.16
CA LEU A 206 6.17 17.30 -8.28
C LEU A 206 7.58 17.77 -7.87
N SER A 207 7.75 18.24 -6.64
CA SER A 207 9.03 18.66 -6.11
C SER A 207 9.09 18.48 -4.59
N VAL A 208 10.31 18.44 -4.05
CA VAL A 208 10.53 18.39 -2.59
C VAL A 208 9.95 19.64 -1.92
N ALA A 209 10.20 20.83 -2.48
CA ALA A 209 9.67 22.08 -1.92
C ALA A 209 8.14 22.07 -1.82
N GLN A 210 7.45 21.60 -2.86
CA GLN A 210 5.98 21.41 -2.80
C GLN A 210 5.57 20.44 -1.71
N GLY A 211 6.31 19.32 -1.55
CA GLY A 211 6.02 18.34 -0.51
C GLY A 211 6.27 18.84 0.92
N GLU A 212 7.13 19.85 1.10
CA GLU A 212 7.38 20.52 2.39
C GLU A 212 6.28 21.55 2.75
N GLU A 213 5.52 22.02 1.77
CA GLU A 213 4.42 22.98 1.93
C GLU A 213 3.07 22.30 2.20
N LEU A 214 2.92 21.02 1.86
CA LEU A 214 1.69 20.22 1.98
C LEU A 214 1.60 19.53 3.34
#